data_01517c2ff9e3b90353aa971f1622c265
#
_entry.id   01517c2ff9e3b90353aa971f1622c265
#
_cell.length_a   1.000
_cell.length_b   1.000
_cell.length_c   1.000
_cell.angle_alpha   90.00
_cell.angle_beta   90.00
_cell.angle_gamma   90.00
#
_symmetry.space_group_name_H-M   'P 1'
#
loop_
_entity.id
_entity.type
_entity.pdbx_description
1 polymer ?
#
loop_
_entity_poly.entity_id
_entity_poly.type
_entity_poly.pdbx_seq_one_letter_code
_entity_poly.pdbx_strand_id
1 'polypeptide(L)'
;MDAFGREYGWRAVTLFTALFVAAPLSVIFLSHLRPEPEIWQHMADNLLAELVINTVVLAGGVVTLTGILGVGLAWLTAVCDFPGRRVFDWALLLPLAMPAYVLAFVFLGVFDFSGPLQHLAGRIWPSAAHAWPDIRGAGGIIVVLALALYPYVYLLARNAFLTQGRRALEAAQSLGVSRRRAFFRVALPMARPWIAGGLVLVLMETLADFGAVSVFNYNTFTMAIYEAWFGFFSLDAAAQLSSILVLIVLAVLTLEQHARQGQRYTQSGKTSPETLRIRLSGGQRIAAFLFSGSVLAMGFIIPFIQLGIWSVQVFEEEFRRGYLNLLGHSLFLSGAAALAVIGLSLILVYAGRQHPDRFTRLLIRLSVMGYAIPGTVLAVGMVIVIAFMDNVAVSWAERLFGRSPAPFIQGTVIVMIAAYLVRFMAAGYNALHSAMHRIPPSIDEAARTLGVKGFSLLRR
;
A
#
# COMPACT_ATOMS: atom_id res chain seq x y z
N MET A 1 27.15 4.99 37.40
CA MET A 1 26.60 3.75 36.78
C MET A 1 25.37 3.98 35.88
N ASP A 2 24.70 5.16 35.92
CA ASP A 2 23.42 5.37 35.20
C ASP A 2 23.52 5.80 33.74
N ALA A 3 24.64 6.29 33.26
CA ALA A 3 24.79 6.70 31.85
C ALA A 3 25.03 5.48 30.90
N PHE A 4 25.84 4.52 31.39
CA PHE A 4 26.16 3.29 30.63
C PHE A 4 24.94 2.40 30.41
N GLY A 5 24.09 2.21 31.44
CA GLY A 5 22.89 1.38 31.34
C GLY A 5 21.80 1.94 30.40
N ARG A 6 21.73 3.26 30.21
CA ARG A 6 20.75 3.94 29.36
C ARG A 6 21.13 3.93 27.88
N GLU A 7 22.42 3.95 27.55
CA GLU A 7 22.88 3.83 26.17
C GLU A 7 22.57 2.44 25.58
N TYR A 8 22.77 1.39 26.35
CA TYR A 8 22.48 0.02 25.97
C TYR A 8 20.96 -0.23 25.82
N GLY A 9 20.13 0.44 26.61
CA GLY A 9 18.67 0.28 26.55
C GLY A 9 18.08 0.66 25.19
N TRP A 10 18.46 1.79 24.61
CA TRP A 10 17.96 2.23 23.30
C TRP A 10 18.43 1.32 22.16
N ARG A 11 19.71 0.89 22.20
CA ARG A 11 20.26 -0.05 21.24
C ARG A 11 19.61 -1.42 21.35
N ALA A 12 19.33 -1.89 22.56
CA ALA A 12 18.66 -3.16 22.79
C ALA A 12 17.23 -3.16 22.21
N VAL A 13 16.44 -2.09 22.43
CA VAL A 13 15.11 -1.97 21.84
C VAL A 13 15.18 -1.90 20.31
N THR A 14 16.12 -1.14 19.75
CA THR A 14 16.30 -1.04 18.30
C THR A 14 16.70 -2.39 17.70
N LEU A 15 17.60 -3.13 18.36
CA LEU A 15 18.01 -4.46 17.96
C LEU A 15 16.84 -5.45 18.04
N PHE A 16 16.11 -5.45 19.14
CA PHE A 16 14.92 -6.28 19.31
C PHE A 16 13.89 -6.03 18.20
N THR A 17 13.60 -4.76 17.90
CA THR A 17 12.65 -4.38 16.85
C THR A 17 13.15 -4.83 15.45
N ALA A 18 14.45 -4.65 15.18
CA ALA A 18 15.04 -5.09 13.92
C ALA A 18 14.96 -6.61 13.75
N LEU A 19 15.28 -7.38 14.81
CA LEU A 19 15.17 -8.84 14.79
C LEU A 19 13.71 -9.28 14.65
N PHE A 20 12.79 -8.63 15.35
CA PHE A 20 11.36 -8.92 15.30
C PHE A 20 10.79 -8.74 13.89
N VAL A 21 11.18 -7.65 13.19
CA VAL A 21 10.74 -7.38 11.81
C VAL A 21 11.47 -8.29 10.79
N ALA A 22 12.74 -8.62 11.05
CA ALA A 22 13.52 -9.47 10.16
C ALA A 22 13.16 -10.97 10.28
N ALA A 23 12.67 -11.41 11.44
CA ALA A 23 12.39 -12.83 11.71
C ALA A 23 11.42 -13.47 10.68
N PRO A 24 10.24 -12.88 10.38
CA PRO A 24 9.33 -13.42 9.36
C PRO A 24 9.98 -13.56 7.98
N LEU A 25 10.80 -12.58 7.56
CA LEU A 25 11.52 -12.65 6.30
C LEU A 25 12.60 -13.73 6.31
N SER A 26 13.38 -13.80 7.39
CA SER A 26 14.46 -14.79 7.51
C SER A 26 13.94 -16.20 7.39
N VAL A 27 12.82 -16.50 8.04
CA VAL A 27 12.21 -17.84 8.02
C VAL A 27 11.70 -18.21 6.63
N ILE A 28 11.14 -17.26 5.87
CA ILE A 28 10.71 -17.46 4.48
C ILE A 28 11.89 -17.90 3.61
N PHE A 29 13.06 -17.28 3.74
CA PHE A 29 14.24 -17.70 2.98
C PHE A 29 14.84 -19.01 3.50
N LEU A 30 14.76 -19.28 4.79
CA LEU A 30 15.24 -20.53 5.39
C LEU A 30 14.37 -21.74 5.00
N SER A 31 13.15 -21.56 4.54
CA SER A 31 12.28 -22.64 4.05
C SER A 31 12.90 -23.44 2.90
N HIS A 32 13.77 -22.81 2.09
CA HIS A 32 14.52 -23.51 1.04
C HIS A 32 15.49 -24.58 1.55
N LEU A 33 15.82 -24.58 2.84
CA LEU A 33 16.63 -25.63 3.45
C LEU A 33 15.81 -26.91 3.72
N ARG A 34 14.48 -26.85 3.63
CA ARG A 34 13.55 -27.97 3.80
C ARG A 34 12.60 -28.03 2.61
N PRO A 35 13.10 -28.37 1.41
CA PRO A 35 12.25 -28.42 0.23
C PRO A 35 11.25 -29.58 0.35
N GLU A 36 10.00 -29.33 -0.06
CA GLU A 36 9.01 -30.37 -0.36
C GLU A 36 9.05 -30.64 -1.88
N PRO A 37 9.89 -31.56 -2.35
CA PRO A 37 10.21 -31.69 -3.76
C PRO A 37 8.99 -32.01 -4.63
N GLU A 38 8.05 -32.80 -4.14
CA GLU A 38 6.86 -33.20 -4.90
C GLU A 38 5.92 -32.00 -5.17
N ILE A 39 5.60 -31.23 -4.13
CA ILE A 39 4.73 -30.05 -4.26
C ILE A 39 5.44 -28.97 -5.10
N TRP A 40 6.73 -28.75 -4.81
CA TRP A 40 7.50 -27.77 -5.53
C TRP A 40 7.64 -28.10 -7.03
N GLN A 41 7.91 -29.36 -7.36
CA GLN A 41 8.01 -29.78 -8.75
C GLN A 41 6.67 -29.64 -9.47
N HIS A 42 5.57 -30.06 -8.83
CA HIS A 42 4.24 -29.87 -9.39
C HIS A 42 3.93 -28.38 -9.70
N MET A 43 4.27 -27.51 -8.75
CA MET A 43 4.05 -26.06 -8.92
C MET A 43 4.97 -25.46 -10.00
N ALA A 44 6.23 -25.86 -10.05
CA ALA A 44 7.18 -25.39 -11.04
C ALA A 44 6.81 -25.78 -12.46
N ASP A 45 6.39 -27.03 -12.64
CA ASP A 45 6.07 -27.59 -13.96
C ASP A 45 4.72 -27.12 -14.50
N ASN A 46 3.73 -26.85 -13.62
CA ASN A 46 2.35 -26.60 -14.05
C ASN A 46 1.86 -25.16 -13.80
N LEU A 47 2.35 -24.48 -12.76
CA LEU A 47 1.76 -23.20 -12.30
C LEU A 47 2.71 -22.01 -12.42
N LEU A 48 4.01 -22.18 -12.22
CA LEU A 48 4.95 -21.07 -12.07
C LEU A 48 4.98 -20.13 -13.30
N ALA A 49 4.94 -20.70 -14.49
CA ALA A 49 4.94 -19.91 -15.73
C ALA A 49 3.68 -19.05 -15.84
N GLU A 50 2.52 -19.62 -15.53
CA GLU A 50 1.24 -18.90 -15.50
C GLU A 50 1.25 -17.79 -14.45
N LEU A 51 1.73 -18.07 -13.22
CA LEU A 51 1.81 -17.10 -12.15
C LEU A 51 2.68 -15.90 -12.52
N VAL A 52 3.84 -16.15 -13.15
CA VAL A 52 4.73 -15.08 -13.62
C VAL A 52 4.05 -14.24 -14.70
N ILE A 53 3.46 -14.88 -15.71
CA ILE A 53 2.80 -14.17 -16.81
C ILE A 53 1.63 -13.35 -16.27
N ASN A 54 0.75 -13.95 -15.47
CA ASN A 54 -0.41 -13.27 -14.91
C ASN A 54 0.00 -12.09 -14.01
N THR A 55 1.02 -12.26 -13.17
CA THR A 55 1.54 -11.19 -12.32
C THR A 55 2.13 -10.04 -13.14
N VAL A 56 2.89 -10.35 -14.19
CA VAL A 56 3.49 -9.33 -15.08
C VAL A 56 2.41 -8.60 -15.89
N VAL A 57 1.44 -9.33 -16.44
CA VAL A 57 0.31 -8.74 -17.18
C VAL A 57 -0.52 -7.83 -16.27
N LEU A 58 -0.85 -8.31 -15.07
CA LEU A 58 -1.58 -7.52 -14.08
C LEU A 58 -0.83 -6.26 -13.71
N ALA A 59 0.43 -6.40 -13.28
CA ALA A 59 1.27 -5.28 -12.85
C ALA A 59 1.48 -4.26 -13.99
N GLY A 60 1.81 -4.73 -15.19
CA GLY A 60 2.00 -3.88 -16.36
C GLY A 60 0.73 -3.15 -16.78
N GLY A 61 -0.41 -3.85 -16.79
CA GLY A 61 -1.72 -3.29 -17.13
C GLY A 61 -2.17 -2.22 -16.12
N VAL A 62 -2.09 -2.54 -14.82
CA VAL A 62 -2.47 -1.61 -13.75
C VAL A 62 -1.59 -0.37 -13.74
N VAL A 63 -0.25 -0.53 -13.82
CA VAL A 63 0.70 0.59 -13.86
C VAL A 63 0.44 1.50 -15.07
N THR A 64 0.19 0.91 -16.23
CA THR A 64 -0.09 1.68 -17.45
C THR A 64 -1.40 2.45 -17.33
N LEU A 65 -2.48 1.80 -16.93
CA LEU A 65 -3.79 2.42 -16.84
C LEU A 65 -3.85 3.48 -15.73
N THR A 66 -3.26 3.21 -14.55
CA THR A 66 -3.15 4.21 -13.48
C THR A 66 -2.28 5.40 -13.88
N GLY A 67 -1.23 5.17 -14.66
CA GLY A 67 -0.41 6.23 -15.22
C GLY A 67 -1.21 7.16 -16.13
N ILE A 68 -1.99 6.59 -17.05
CA ILE A 68 -2.85 7.36 -17.97
C ILE A 68 -3.92 8.13 -17.19
N LEU A 69 -4.66 7.46 -16.30
CA LEU A 69 -5.72 8.07 -15.50
C LEU A 69 -5.16 9.13 -14.55
N GLY A 70 -4.16 8.77 -13.74
CA GLY A 70 -3.60 9.65 -12.71
C GLY A 70 -2.95 10.90 -13.29
N VAL A 71 -2.11 10.75 -14.32
CA VAL A 71 -1.45 11.90 -14.99
C VAL A 71 -2.46 12.75 -15.73
N GLY A 72 -3.41 12.16 -16.46
CA GLY A 72 -4.45 12.89 -17.19
C GLY A 72 -5.34 13.71 -16.26
N LEU A 73 -5.85 13.11 -15.19
CA LEU A 73 -6.67 13.79 -14.18
C LEU A 73 -5.86 14.87 -13.42
N ALA A 74 -4.61 14.58 -13.08
CA ALA A 74 -3.72 15.54 -12.45
C ALA A 74 -3.48 16.78 -13.31
N TRP A 75 -3.27 16.59 -14.61
CA TRP A 75 -3.15 17.69 -15.56
C TRP A 75 -4.42 18.55 -15.64
N LEU A 76 -5.58 17.89 -15.78
CA LEU A 76 -6.86 18.58 -15.86
C LEU A 76 -7.15 19.42 -14.60
N THR A 77 -6.97 18.85 -13.42
CA THR A 77 -7.30 19.55 -12.17
C THR A 77 -6.27 20.58 -11.75
N ALA A 78 -4.97 20.35 -12.01
CA ALA A 78 -3.91 21.29 -11.63
C ALA A 78 -3.78 22.48 -12.59
N VAL A 79 -3.90 22.24 -13.91
CA VAL A 79 -3.50 23.21 -14.94
C VAL A 79 -4.69 23.77 -15.71
N CYS A 80 -5.75 22.97 -15.93
CA CYS A 80 -6.89 23.38 -16.73
C CYS A 80 -8.03 23.95 -15.87
N ASP A 81 -8.87 24.78 -16.51
CA ASP A 81 -10.11 25.29 -15.92
C ASP A 81 -11.32 24.76 -16.70
N PHE A 82 -12.20 24.03 -15.97
CA PHE A 82 -13.41 23.40 -16.50
C PHE A 82 -14.49 23.29 -15.42
N PRO A 83 -15.77 23.07 -15.76
CA PRO A 83 -16.85 22.96 -14.80
C PRO A 83 -16.62 21.83 -13.79
N GLY A 84 -16.93 22.08 -12.51
CA GLY A 84 -16.77 21.07 -11.46
C GLY A 84 -15.33 20.80 -11.01
N ARG A 85 -14.32 21.42 -11.62
CA ARG A 85 -12.91 21.21 -11.30
C ARG A 85 -12.61 21.24 -9.79
N ARG A 86 -13.19 22.21 -9.05
CA ARG A 86 -12.97 22.33 -7.59
C ARG A 86 -13.47 21.13 -6.82
N VAL A 87 -14.55 20.52 -7.28
CA VAL A 87 -15.08 19.27 -6.70
C VAL A 87 -14.17 18.11 -7.08
N PHE A 88 -13.83 17.95 -8.36
CA PHE A 88 -12.94 16.89 -8.82
C PHE A 88 -11.56 16.95 -8.17
N ASP A 89 -11.08 18.12 -7.78
CA ASP A 89 -9.76 18.34 -7.18
C ASP A 89 -9.53 17.50 -5.92
N TRP A 90 -10.57 17.29 -5.12
CA TRP A 90 -10.52 16.43 -3.93
C TRP A 90 -11.30 15.12 -4.10
N ALA A 91 -12.42 15.15 -4.85
CA ALA A 91 -13.28 13.97 -4.97
C ALA A 91 -12.60 12.80 -5.71
N LEU A 92 -11.66 13.07 -6.61
CA LEU A 92 -10.84 12.05 -7.28
C LEU A 92 -9.91 11.29 -6.33
N LEU A 93 -9.83 11.68 -5.06
CA LEU A 93 -9.12 10.93 -4.01
C LEU A 93 -10.02 9.93 -3.28
N LEU A 94 -11.35 10.04 -3.42
CA LEU A 94 -12.30 9.19 -2.70
C LEU A 94 -12.12 7.69 -2.95
N PRO A 95 -11.68 7.21 -4.13
CA PRO A 95 -11.42 5.78 -4.31
C PRO A 95 -10.39 5.20 -3.33
N LEU A 96 -9.46 6.00 -2.79
CA LEU A 96 -8.54 5.53 -1.73
C LEU A 96 -9.24 5.15 -0.42
N ALA A 97 -10.45 5.66 -0.19
CA ALA A 97 -11.23 5.30 0.99
C ALA A 97 -11.89 3.91 0.85
N MET A 98 -11.91 3.35 -0.36
CA MET A 98 -12.53 2.06 -0.64
C MET A 98 -11.43 0.99 -0.85
N PRO A 99 -11.41 -0.07 -0.02
CA PRO A 99 -10.48 -1.17 -0.22
C PRO A 99 -10.64 -1.81 -1.62
N ALA A 100 -9.53 -2.15 -2.26
CA ALA A 100 -9.53 -2.69 -3.63
C ALA A 100 -10.41 -3.95 -3.76
N TYR A 101 -10.40 -4.84 -2.75
CA TYR A 101 -11.25 -6.04 -2.76
C TYR A 101 -12.74 -5.74 -2.69
N VAL A 102 -13.14 -4.67 -1.98
CA VAL A 102 -14.53 -4.22 -1.92
C VAL A 102 -14.96 -3.71 -3.29
N LEU A 103 -14.11 -2.91 -3.93
CA LEU A 103 -14.35 -2.44 -5.29
C LEU A 103 -14.48 -3.63 -6.26
N ALA A 104 -13.59 -4.62 -6.17
CA ALA A 104 -13.63 -5.85 -6.95
C ALA A 104 -14.94 -6.61 -6.76
N PHE A 105 -15.38 -6.80 -5.51
CA PHE A 105 -16.63 -7.46 -5.17
C PHE A 105 -17.85 -6.74 -5.75
N VAL A 106 -17.88 -5.41 -5.64
CA VAL A 106 -18.97 -4.61 -6.21
C VAL A 106 -18.98 -4.70 -7.74
N PHE A 107 -17.82 -4.60 -8.38
CA PHE A 107 -17.74 -4.72 -9.83
C PHE A 107 -18.23 -6.08 -10.34
N LEU A 108 -17.84 -7.18 -9.69
CA LEU A 108 -18.39 -8.48 -10.03
C LEU A 108 -19.90 -8.53 -9.82
N GLY A 109 -20.40 -8.06 -8.67
CA GLY A 109 -21.85 -8.07 -8.41
C GLY A 109 -22.68 -7.19 -9.35
N VAL A 110 -22.10 -6.11 -9.88
CA VAL A 110 -22.82 -5.17 -10.76
C VAL A 110 -22.70 -5.56 -12.24
N PHE A 111 -21.51 -6.02 -12.67
CA PHE A 111 -21.17 -6.28 -14.08
C PHE A 111 -21.18 -7.76 -14.45
N ASP A 112 -21.37 -8.69 -13.50
CA ASP A 112 -21.45 -10.12 -13.80
C ASP A 112 -22.70 -10.44 -14.64
N PHE A 113 -22.73 -11.62 -15.27
CA PHE A 113 -23.79 -12.06 -16.18
C PHE A 113 -25.20 -12.01 -15.55
N SER A 114 -25.31 -12.19 -14.25
CA SER A 114 -26.58 -12.06 -13.50
C SER A 114 -26.73 -10.71 -12.77
N GLY A 115 -25.89 -9.74 -13.09
CA GLY A 115 -25.86 -8.45 -12.41
C GLY A 115 -26.93 -7.46 -12.86
N PRO A 116 -27.20 -6.42 -12.07
CA PRO A 116 -28.22 -5.42 -12.36
C PRO A 116 -28.00 -4.69 -13.69
N LEU A 117 -26.74 -4.49 -14.10
CA LEU A 117 -26.43 -3.83 -15.38
C LEU A 117 -26.75 -4.72 -16.58
N GLN A 118 -26.47 -6.03 -16.52
CA GLN A 118 -26.84 -6.96 -17.55
C GLN A 118 -28.37 -7.04 -17.71
N HIS A 119 -29.11 -7.10 -16.60
CA HIS A 119 -30.56 -7.06 -16.62
C HIS A 119 -31.10 -5.77 -17.23
N LEU A 120 -30.52 -4.62 -16.91
CA LEU A 120 -30.91 -3.34 -17.46
C LEU A 120 -30.60 -3.28 -18.97
N ALA A 121 -29.40 -3.71 -19.38
CA ALA A 121 -29.00 -3.76 -20.77
C ALA A 121 -29.91 -4.69 -21.59
N GLY A 122 -30.28 -5.85 -21.04
CA GLY A 122 -31.22 -6.80 -21.70
C GLY A 122 -32.62 -6.24 -21.89
N ARG A 123 -33.08 -5.34 -21.00
CA ARG A 123 -34.37 -4.65 -21.17
C ARG A 123 -34.35 -3.60 -22.29
N ILE A 124 -33.20 -2.90 -22.43
CA ILE A 124 -33.04 -1.80 -23.41
C ILE A 124 -32.66 -2.38 -24.80
N TRP A 125 -31.78 -3.37 -24.76
CA TRP A 125 -31.21 -3.98 -26.00
C TRP A 125 -31.00 -5.48 -25.80
N PRO A 126 -32.01 -6.30 -26.17
CA PRO A 126 -31.98 -7.76 -25.91
C PRO A 126 -30.75 -8.48 -26.48
N SER A 127 -30.24 -8.06 -27.64
CA SER A 127 -29.03 -8.65 -28.23
C SER A 127 -27.76 -8.37 -27.43
N ALA A 128 -27.68 -7.28 -26.71
CA ALA A 128 -26.52 -6.95 -25.84
C ALA A 128 -26.43 -7.87 -24.62
N ALA A 129 -27.55 -8.41 -24.15
CA ALA A 129 -27.56 -9.35 -23.02
C ALA A 129 -26.87 -10.68 -23.37
N HIS A 130 -26.90 -11.11 -24.62
CA HIS A 130 -26.23 -12.34 -25.09
C HIS A 130 -24.73 -12.12 -25.36
N ALA A 131 -24.31 -10.89 -25.62
CA ALA A 131 -22.92 -10.50 -25.89
C ALA A 131 -22.27 -9.81 -24.68
N TRP A 132 -22.77 -10.09 -23.46
CA TRP A 132 -22.24 -9.47 -22.24
C TRP A 132 -20.79 -9.89 -22.02
N PRO A 133 -19.85 -8.94 -21.84
CA PRO A 133 -18.45 -9.28 -21.69
C PRO A 133 -18.21 -9.98 -20.33
N ASP A 134 -17.42 -11.05 -20.35
CA ASP A 134 -16.91 -11.63 -19.11
C ASP A 134 -15.84 -10.70 -18.50
N ILE A 135 -16.13 -10.19 -17.32
CA ILE A 135 -15.19 -9.33 -16.60
C ILE A 135 -14.23 -10.11 -15.70
N ARG A 136 -14.42 -11.44 -15.58
CA ARG A 136 -13.60 -12.33 -14.71
C ARG A 136 -12.24 -12.64 -15.32
N GLY A 137 -11.61 -11.72 -15.98
CA GLY A 137 -10.31 -11.91 -16.60
C GLY A 137 -9.32 -10.80 -16.27
N ALA A 138 -8.14 -10.89 -16.87
CA ALA A 138 -7.07 -9.90 -16.70
C ALA A 138 -7.56 -8.46 -16.94
N GLY A 139 -8.42 -8.24 -17.95
CA GLY A 139 -8.95 -6.91 -18.27
C GLY A 139 -9.78 -6.30 -17.14
N GLY A 140 -10.69 -7.09 -16.55
CA GLY A 140 -11.55 -6.62 -15.46
C GLY A 140 -10.77 -6.29 -14.20
N ILE A 141 -9.89 -7.19 -13.75
CA ILE A 141 -9.08 -6.94 -12.55
C ILE A 141 -8.11 -5.76 -12.74
N ILE A 142 -7.53 -5.58 -13.94
CA ILE A 142 -6.70 -4.41 -14.27
C ILE A 142 -7.50 -3.11 -14.13
N VAL A 143 -8.72 -3.06 -14.65
CA VAL A 143 -9.58 -1.87 -14.55
C VAL A 143 -9.94 -1.57 -13.10
N VAL A 144 -10.33 -2.58 -12.33
CA VAL A 144 -10.70 -2.42 -10.92
C VAL A 144 -9.53 -1.91 -10.09
N LEU A 145 -8.37 -2.57 -10.18
CA LEU A 145 -7.18 -2.12 -9.46
C LEU A 145 -6.70 -0.75 -9.93
N ALA A 146 -6.79 -0.45 -11.21
CA ALA A 146 -6.45 0.87 -11.71
C ALA A 146 -7.38 1.97 -11.17
N LEU A 147 -8.69 1.70 -11.05
CA LEU A 147 -9.65 2.63 -10.45
C LEU A 147 -9.44 2.80 -8.93
N ALA A 148 -8.96 1.78 -8.24
CA ALA A 148 -8.61 1.88 -6.82
C ALA A 148 -7.30 2.65 -6.59
N LEU A 149 -6.29 2.46 -7.46
CA LEU A 149 -4.91 2.89 -7.22
C LEU A 149 -4.47 4.15 -7.98
N TYR A 150 -5.23 4.63 -9.02
CA TYR A 150 -4.83 5.85 -9.75
C TYR A 150 -4.63 7.07 -8.85
N PRO A 151 -5.31 7.22 -7.70
CA PRO A 151 -5.13 8.41 -6.87
C PRO A 151 -3.70 8.57 -6.32
N TYR A 152 -2.91 7.49 -6.20
CA TYR A 152 -1.49 7.59 -5.84
C TYR A 152 -0.69 8.37 -6.90
N VAL A 153 -0.88 8.02 -8.17
CA VAL A 153 -0.26 8.74 -9.30
C VAL A 153 -0.82 10.15 -9.43
N TYR A 154 -2.15 10.29 -9.28
CA TYR A 154 -2.85 11.57 -9.32
C TYR A 154 -2.29 12.58 -8.32
N LEU A 155 -2.16 12.19 -7.05
CA LEU A 155 -1.64 13.06 -5.98
C LEU A 155 -0.24 13.58 -6.28
N LEU A 156 0.66 12.67 -6.64
CA LEU A 156 2.06 13.01 -6.86
C LEU A 156 2.24 13.84 -8.14
N ALA A 157 1.60 13.45 -9.24
CA ALA A 157 1.63 14.18 -10.50
C ALA A 157 1.00 15.57 -10.35
N ARG A 158 -0.15 15.67 -9.65
CA ARG A 158 -0.83 16.93 -9.39
C ARG A 158 0.06 17.90 -8.61
N ASN A 159 0.70 17.42 -7.56
CA ASN A 159 1.63 18.24 -6.78
C ASN A 159 2.82 18.71 -7.64
N ALA A 160 3.37 17.85 -8.47
CA ALA A 160 4.45 18.21 -9.39
C ALA A 160 4.01 19.29 -10.40
N PHE A 161 2.82 19.17 -10.99
CA PHE A 161 2.30 20.17 -11.91
C PHE A 161 2.02 21.53 -11.24
N LEU A 162 1.56 21.53 -9.98
CA LEU A 162 1.32 22.76 -9.22
C LEU A 162 2.60 23.46 -8.78
N THR A 163 3.66 22.71 -8.46
CA THR A 163 4.88 23.29 -7.87
C THR A 163 5.97 23.57 -8.90
N GLN A 164 6.28 22.61 -9.75
CA GLN A 164 7.43 22.69 -10.67
C GLN A 164 7.04 23.02 -12.11
N GLY A 165 5.95 22.42 -12.60
CA GLY A 165 5.56 22.52 -14.01
C GLY A 165 5.07 23.91 -14.42
N ARG A 166 4.62 24.69 -13.49
CA ARG A 166 3.90 25.91 -13.75
C ARG A 166 4.74 27.06 -14.32
N ARG A 167 5.85 27.42 -13.64
CA ARG A 167 6.75 28.48 -14.12
C ARG A 167 7.34 28.17 -15.50
N ALA A 168 7.67 26.88 -15.68
CA ALA A 168 8.19 26.41 -16.94
C ALA A 168 7.13 26.41 -18.06
N LEU A 169 5.86 26.15 -17.72
CA LEU A 169 4.73 26.29 -18.67
C LEU A 169 4.47 27.72 -19.06
N GLU A 170 4.50 28.65 -18.12
CA GLU A 170 4.34 30.08 -18.37
C GLU A 170 5.48 30.60 -19.27
N ALA A 171 6.72 30.23 -18.99
CA ALA A 171 7.87 30.57 -19.84
C ALA A 171 7.78 29.93 -21.24
N ALA A 172 7.34 28.68 -21.36
CA ALA A 172 7.15 28.05 -22.66
C ALA A 172 6.04 28.73 -23.49
N GLN A 173 4.95 29.16 -22.83
CA GLN A 173 3.86 29.86 -23.48
C GLN A 173 4.26 31.24 -23.93
N SER A 174 5.07 32.01 -23.17
CA SER A 174 5.62 33.29 -23.55
C SER A 174 6.55 33.19 -24.76
N LEU A 175 7.19 32.03 -24.95
CA LEU A 175 8.02 31.68 -26.12
C LEU A 175 7.18 31.12 -27.30
N GLY A 176 5.84 31.20 -27.26
CA GLY A 176 4.96 30.74 -28.33
C GLY A 176 4.78 29.23 -28.47
N VAL A 177 5.22 28.42 -27.48
CA VAL A 177 5.04 26.96 -27.51
C VAL A 177 3.56 26.65 -27.34
N SER A 178 3.00 25.82 -28.25
CA SER A 178 1.60 25.40 -28.17
C SER A 178 1.35 24.56 -26.91
N ARG A 179 0.13 24.64 -26.35
CA ARG A 179 -0.27 23.95 -25.09
C ARG A 179 0.05 22.47 -25.07
N ARG A 180 -0.23 21.77 -26.19
CA ARG A 180 0.06 20.33 -26.32
C ARG A 180 1.57 20.04 -26.28
N ARG A 181 2.37 20.87 -26.98
CA ARG A 181 3.83 20.73 -26.95
C ARG A 181 4.40 21.07 -25.58
N ALA A 182 3.86 22.08 -24.89
CA ALA A 182 4.25 22.46 -23.54
C ALA A 182 3.97 21.32 -22.53
N PHE A 183 2.84 20.59 -22.65
CA PHE A 183 2.58 19.41 -21.84
C PHE A 183 3.67 18.33 -22.04
N PHE A 184 3.84 17.85 -23.28
CA PHE A 184 4.72 16.70 -23.54
C PHE A 184 6.21 17.02 -23.42
N ARG A 185 6.64 18.26 -23.76
CA ARG A 185 8.06 18.64 -23.78
C ARG A 185 8.54 19.35 -22.51
N VAL A 186 7.64 19.88 -21.69
CA VAL A 186 8.01 20.66 -20.50
C VAL A 186 7.39 20.07 -19.25
N ALA A 187 6.06 20.06 -19.11
CA ALA A 187 5.40 19.69 -17.87
C ALA A 187 5.59 18.21 -17.51
N LEU A 188 5.36 17.32 -18.47
CA LEU A 188 5.48 15.87 -18.26
C LEU A 188 6.91 15.43 -17.93
N PRO A 189 7.97 15.87 -18.66
CA PRO A 189 9.35 15.59 -18.29
C PRO A 189 9.75 16.09 -16.91
N MET A 190 9.28 17.27 -16.51
CA MET A 190 9.55 17.81 -15.16
C MET A 190 8.83 17.03 -14.06
N ALA A 191 7.64 16.52 -14.35
CA ALA A 191 6.86 15.72 -13.41
C ALA A 191 7.28 14.23 -13.35
N ARG A 192 8.13 13.75 -14.28
CA ARG A 192 8.55 12.32 -14.37
C ARG A 192 8.95 11.69 -13.04
N PRO A 193 9.76 12.34 -12.19
CA PRO A 193 10.19 11.71 -10.94
C PRO A 193 9.03 11.44 -9.96
N TRP A 194 8.10 12.38 -9.91
CA TRP A 194 6.90 12.27 -9.06
C TRP A 194 5.93 11.23 -9.60
N ILE A 195 5.76 11.20 -10.94
CA ILE A 195 4.95 10.20 -11.62
C ILE A 195 5.55 8.81 -11.41
N ALA A 196 6.87 8.67 -11.61
CA ALA A 196 7.56 7.40 -11.37
C ALA A 196 7.39 6.91 -9.92
N GLY A 197 7.50 7.82 -8.94
CA GLY A 197 7.20 7.49 -7.54
C GLY A 197 5.78 6.98 -7.32
N GLY A 198 4.79 7.61 -7.96
CA GLY A 198 3.41 7.15 -7.91
C GLY A 198 3.21 5.78 -8.56
N LEU A 199 3.83 5.56 -9.72
CA LEU A 199 3.76 4.28 -10.43
C LEU A 199 4.41 3.13 -9.65
N VAL A 200 5.51 3.40 -8.95
CA VAL A 200 6.15 2.39 -8.07
C VAL A 200 5.26 2.04 -6.89
N LEU A 201 4.61 3.04 -6.26
CA LEU A 201 3.62 2.76 -5.20
C LEU A 201 2.48 1.88 -5.73
N VAL A 202 1.94 2.21 -6.90
CA VAL A 202 0.91 1.38 -7.57
C VAL A 202 1.41 -0.03 -7.85
N LEU A 203 2.63 -0.17 -8.37
CA LEU A 203 3.23 -1.47 -8.65
C LEU A 203 3.38 -2.31 -7.38
N MET A 204 3.86 -1.71 -6.29
CA MET A 204 3.99 -2.40 -5.00
C MET A 204 2.63 -2.82 -4.43
N GLU A 205 1.64 -1.93 -4.46
CA GLU A 205 0.27 -2.28 -4.00
C GLU A 205 -0.35 -3.37 -4.87
N THR A 206 -0.12 -3.35 -6.19
CA THR A 206 -0.61 -4.39 -7.10
C THR A 206 0.06 -5.74 -6.84
N LEU A 207 1.38 -5.78 -6.64
CA LEU A 207 2.12 -7.01 -6.31
C LEU A 207 1.78 -7.55 -4.90
N ALA A 208 1.29 -6.69 -4.01
CA ALA A 208 0.88 -7.06 -2.66
C ALA A 208 -0.62 -7.37 -2.56
N ASP A 209 -1.41 -7.09 -3.60
CA ASP A 209 -2.86 -7.33 -3.55
C ASP A 209 -3.16 -8.84 -3.55
N PHE A 210 -3.95 -9.25 -2.58
CA PHE A 210 -4.53 -10.57 -2.48
C PHE A 210 -6.06 -10.49 -2.62
N GLY A 211 -6.64 -9.43 -2.03
CA GLY A 211 -8.08 -9.34 -1.89
C GLY A 211 -8.82 -9.23 -3.21
N ALA A 212 -8.41 -8.30 -4.08
CA ALA A 212 -9.07 -8.14 -5.38
C ALA A 212 -8.79 -9.31 -6.31
N VAL A 213 -7.54 -9.84 -6.34
CA VAL A 213 -7.20 -11.00 -7.18
C VAL A 213 -7.95 -12.26 -6.76
N SER A 214 -8.17 -12.48 -5.45
CA SER A 214 -8.93 -13.64 -4.96
C SER A 214 -10.41 -13.55 -5.32
N VAL A 215 -11.01 -12.36 -5.23
CA VAL A 215 -12.40 -12.11 -5.64
C VAL A 215 -12.60 -12.37 -7.14
N PHE A 216 -11.61 -12.01 -7.98
CA PHE A 216 -11.62 -12.29 -9.42
C PHE A 216 -11.18 -13.71 -9.79
N ASN A 217 -10.71 -14.50 -8.82
CA ASN A 217 -10.09 -15.81 -9.04
C ASN A 217 -8.96 -15.74 -10.09
N TYR A 218 -8.12 -14.70 -9.98
CA TYR A 218 -7.04 -14.45 -10.92
C TYR A 218 -5.71 -14.91 -10.34
N ASN A 219 -5.11 -15.95 -10.95
CA ASN A 219 -3.91 -16.63 -10.44
C ASN A 219 -2.68 -15.74 -10.49
N THR A 220 -2.28 -15.19 -9.33
CA THR A 220 -1.05 -14.44 -9.10
C THR A 220 -0.23 -15.09 -7.99
N PHE A 221 1.00 -14.62 -7.74
CA PHE A 221 1.81 -15.12 -6.64
C PHE A 221 1.11 -15.04 -5.28
N THR A 222 0.37 -13.96 -5.01
CA THR A 222 -0.35 -13.81 -3.73
C THR A 222 -1.46 -14.83 -3.57
N MET A 223 -2.16 -15.17 -4.65
CA MET A 223 -3.19 -16.22 -4.67
C MET A 223 -2.55 -17.59 -4.51
N ALA A 224 -1.48 -17.89 -5.25
CA ALA A 224 -0.77 -19.16 -5.16
C ALA A 224 -0.15 -19.41 -3.77
N ILE A 225 0.35 -18.38 -3.09
CA ILE A 225 0.82 -18.47 -1.70
C ILE A 225 -0.33 -18.92 -0.78
N TYR A 226 -1.51 -18.33 -0.96
CA TYR A 226 -2.70 -18.70 -0.19
C TYR A 226 -3.15 -20.14 -0.49
N GLU A 227 -3.18 -20.55 -1.74
CA GLU A 227 -3.53 -21.90 -2.17
C GLU A 227 -2.53 -22.94 -1.67
N ALA A 228 -1.23 -22.64 -1.72
CA ALA A 228 -0.21 -23.52 -1.15
C ALA A 228 -0.42 -23.78 0.34
N TRP A 229 -0.78 -22.72 1.08
CA TRP A 229 -1.02 -22.83 2.52
C TRP A 229 -2.34 -23.53 2.85
N PHE A 230 -3.48 -23.07 2.31
CA PHE A 230 -4.82 -23.54 2.68
C PHE A 230 -5.36 -24.65 1.78
N GLY A 231 -4.92 -24.71 0.53
CA GLY A 231 -5.34 -25.72 -0.43
C GLY A 231 -4.48 -27.00 -0.36
N PHE A 232 -3.15 -26.83 -0.37
CA PHE A 232 -2.21 -27.97 -0.28
C PHE A 232 -1.73 -28.25 1.16
N PHE A 233 -2.14 -27.43 2.13
CA PHE A 233 -1.71 -27.55 3.55
C PHE A 233 -0.19 -27.53 3.74
N SER A 234 0.57 -26.94 2.78
CA SER A 234 2.02 -26.83 2.84
C SER A 234 2.45 -25.40 3.13
N LEU A 235 2.92 -25.18 4.37
CA LEU A 235 3.45 -23.90 4.80
C LEU A 235 4.85 -23.66 4.21
N ASP A 236 5.61 -24.73 3.95
CA ASP A 236 6.94 -24.65 3.34
C ASP A 236 6.85 -24.24 1.86
N ALA A 237 5.93 -24.83 1.09
CA ALA A 237 5.68 -24.40 -0.30
C ALA A 237 5.19 -22.93 -0.36
N ALA A 238 4.28 -22.54 0.55
CA ALA A 238 3.83 -21.14 0.65
C ALA A 238 4.99 -20.18 0.97
N ALA A 239 5.93 -20.60 1.84
CA ALA A 239 7.11 -19.80 2.17
C ALA A 239 8.08 -19.70 0.99
N GLN A 240 8.26 -20.77 0.22
CA GLN A 240 9.13 -20.77 -0.97
C GLN A 240 8.57 -19.82 -2.05
N LEU A 241 7.26 -19.88 -2.35
CA LEU A 241 6.61 -18.91 -3.25
C LEU A 241 6.70 -17.48 -2.72
N SER A 242 6.53 -17.31 -1.40
CA SER A 242 6.69 -16.01 -0.74
C SER A 242 8.07 -15.42 -0.95
N SER A 243 9.13 -16.24 -0.90
CA SER A 243 10.50 -15.78 -1.13
C SER A 243 10.70 -15.25 -2.56
N ILE A 244 10.11 -15.92 -3.57
CA ILE A 244 10.17 -15.46 -4.96
C ILE A 244 9.47 -14.09 -5.09
N LEU A 245 8.28 -13.95 -4.51
CA LEU A 245 7.58 -12.66 -4.55
C LEU A 245 8.36 -11.55 -3.85
N VAL A 246 9.00 -11.84 -2.72
CA VAL A 246 9.89 -10.87 -2.04
C VAL A 246 11.06 -10.47 -2.94
N LEU A 247 11.69 -11.41 -3.64
CA LEU A 247 12.78 -11.10 -4.56
C LEU A 247 12.32 -10.21 -5.71
N ILE A 248 11.12 -10.46 -6.27
CA ILE A 248 10.52 -9.60 -7.31
C ILE A 248 10.30 -8.18 -6.75
N VAL A 249 9.72 -8.04 -5.56
CA VAL A 249 9.48 -6.74 -4.92
C VAL A 249 10.79 -6.01 -4.63
N LEU A 250 11.81 -6.71 -4.12
CA LEU A 250 13.14 -6.14 -3.88
C LEU A 250 13.83 -5.69 -5.17
N ALA A 251 13.68 -6.47 -6.25
CA ALA A 251 14.20 -6.08 -7.57
C ALA A 251 13.54 -4.78 -8.07
N VAL A 252 12.21 -4.66 -7.95
CA VAL A 252 11.48 -3.45 -8.29
C VAL A 252 11.96 -2.25 -7.48
N LEU A 253 12.10 -2.41 -6.16
CA LEU A 253 12.57 -1.34 -5.27
C LEU A 253 14.01 -0.90 -5.59
N THR A 254 14.89 -1.85 -5.89
CA THR A 254 16.28 -1.53 -6.25
C THR A 254 16.37 -0.81 -7.59
N LEU A 255 15.59 -1.23 -8.59
CA LEU A 255 15.50 -0.55 -9.88
C LEU A 255 14.99 0.88 -9.72
N GLU A 256 13.97 1.08 -8.89
CA GLU A 256 13.42 2.41 -8.58
C GLU A 256 14.46 3.32 -7.91
N GLN A 257 15.16 2.81 -6.90
CA GLN A 257 16.21 3.57 -6.22
C GLN A 257 17.33 3.99 -7.18
N HIS A 258 17.76 3.10 -8.08
CA HIS A 258 18.75 3.42 -9.10
C HIS A 258 18.25 4.47 -10.09
N ALA A 259 16.98 4.39 -10.51
CA ALA A 259 16.36 5.38 -11.40
C ALA A 259 16.29 6.78 -10.78
N ARG A 260 16.20 6.88 -9.45
CA ARG A 260 16.18 8.17 -8.72
C ARG A 260 17.55 8.76 -8.43
N GLN A 261 18.62 7.97 -8.41
CA GLN A 261 19.99 8.40 -7.97
C GLN A 261 20.66 9.47 -8.83
N GLY A 262 20.07 9.95 -9.90
CA GLY A 262 20.63 11.03 -10.73
C GLY A 262 19.95 12.39 -10.58
N GLN A 263 18.91 12.53 -9.76
CA GLN A 263 18.05 13.70 -9.80
C GLN A 263 18.06 14.47 -8.47
N ARG A 264 18.85 15.56 -8.43
CA ARG A 264 18.79 16.54 -7.32
C ARG A 264 17.54 17.40 -7.48
N TYR A 265 16.53 17.17 -6.61
CA TYR A 265 15.34 18.01 -6.58
C TYR A 265 15.59 19.23 -5.69
N THR A 266 15.80 20.38 -6.27
CA THR A 266 15.76 21.65 -5.55
C THR A 266 14.28 22.05 -5.37
N GLN A 267 13.79 21.93 -4.15
CA GLN A 267 12.54 22.57 -3.75
C GLN A 267 12.75 24.09 -3.72
N SER A 268 12.65 24.74 -4.85
CA SER A 268 12.70 26.21 -4.90
C SER A 268 11.32 26.73 -5.35
N GLY A 269 10.60 27.32 -4.40
CA GLY A 269 9.55 28.23 -4.74
C GLY A 269 8.32 28.24 -3.88
N LYS A 270 8.10 29.36 -3.20
CA LYS A 270 6.81 29.73 -2.62
C LYS A 270 5.73 29.66 -3.71
N THR A 271 4.66 28.92 -3.47
CA THR A 271 3.46 28.89 -4.31
C THR A 271 2.82 30.26 -4.33
N SER A 272 2.79 30.92 -5.48
CA SER A 272 1.97 32.14 -5.67
C SER A 272 0.49 31.76 -5.86
N PRO A 273 -0.43 32.38 -5.13
CA PRO A 273 -1.85 32.01 -5.14
C PRO A 273 -2.59 32.33 -6.45
N GLU A 274 -2.13 33.30 -7.23
CA GLU A 274 -2.80 33.76 -8.44
C GLU A 274 -2.18 33.17 -9.70
N THR A 275 -2.97 32.39 -10.37
CA THR A 275 -2.49 31.57 -11.45
C THR A 275 -3.42 31.58 -12.64
N LEU A 276 -2.91 32.00 -13.77
CA LEU A 276 -3.54 31.86 -15.08
C LEU A 276 -3.66 30.38 -15.44
N ARG A 277 -4.87 29.84 -15.26
CA ARG A 277 -5.20 28.49 -15.70
C ARG A 277 -5.55 28.49 -17.18
N ILE A 278 -5.31 27.34 -17.82
CA ILE A 278 -5.67 27.14 -19.22
C ILE A 278 -7.20 26.99 -19.30
N ARG A 279 -7.90 28.00 -19.80
CA ARG A 279 -9.32 27.86 -20.09
C ARG A 279 -9.51 26.92 -21.28
N LEU A 280 -10.26 25.83 -21.06
CA LEU A 280 -10.62 24.89 -22.11
C LEU A 280 -11.75 25.48 -22.98
N SER A 281 -11.75 25.16 -24.28
CA SER A 281 -12.83 25.53 -25.20
C SER A 281 -14.03 24.56 -25.09
N GLY A 282 -15.20 24.96 -25.58
CA GLY A 282 -16.50 24.28 -25.46
C GLY A 282 -16.46 22.75 -25.36
N GLY A 283 -16.13 22.04 -26.43
CA GLY A 283 -16.08 20.57 -26.43
C GLY A 283 -15.01 19.98 -25.47
N GLN A 284 -13.88 20.66 -25.32
CA GLN A 284 -12.82 20.22 -24.38
C GLN A 284 -13.27 20.32 -22.92
N ARG A 285 -14.10 21.31 -22.57
CA ARG A 285 -14.67 21.45 -21.22
C ARG A 285 -15.59 20.29 -20.88
N ILE A 286 -16.44 19.92 -21.84
CA ILE A 286 -17.37 18.79 -21.69
C ILE A 286 -16.58 17.49 -21.59
N ALA A 287 -15.59 17.28 -22.45
CA ALA A 287 -14.75 16.08 -22.40
C ALA A 287 -14.00 15.95 -21.08
N ALA A 288 -13.44 17.05 -20.56
CA ALA A 288 -12.75 17.04 -19.25
C ALA A 288 -13.72 16.73 -18.10
N PHE A 289 -14.93 17.32 -18.12
CA PHE A 289 -15.96 17.03 -17.13
C PHE A 289 -16.42 15.56 -17.18
N LEU A 290 -16.72 15.05 -18.38
CA LEU A 290 -17.17 13.66 -18.55
C LEU A 290 -16.08 12.67 -18.19
N PHE A 291 -14.84 12.90 -18.59
CA PHE A 291 -13.71 12.04 -18.24
C PHE A 291 -13.47 11.99 -16.72
N SER A 292 -13.41 13.15 -16.05
CA SER A 292 -13.22 13.21 -14.61
C SER A 292 -14.44 12.62 -13.87
N GLY A 293 -15.65 12.88 -14.37
CA GLY A 293 -16.90 12.37 -13.83
C GLY A 293 -17.04 10.84 -13.98
N SER A 294 -16.69 10.28 -15.15
CA SER A 294 -16.76 8.85 -15.38
C SER A 294 -15.76 8.07 -14.49
N VAL A 295 -14.53 8.56 -14.35
CA VAL A 295 -13.55 7.94 -13.47
C VAL A 295 -13.99 7.99 -12.01
N LEU A 296 -14.51 9.13 -11.54
CA LEU A 296 -15.07 9.26 -10.19
C LEU A 296 -16.30 8.37 -10.01
N ALA A 297 -17.19 8.32 -10.99
CA ALA A 297 -18.39 7.51 -10.94
C ALA A 297 -18.05 6.01 -10.82
N MET A 298 -17.17 5.53 -11.68
CA MET A 298 -16.75 4.11 -11.66
C MET A 298 -15.91 3.78 -10.43
N GLY A 299 -14.96 4.64 -10.05
CA GLY A 299 -14.05 4.37 -8.94
C GLY A 299 -14.68 4.55 -7.55
N PHE A 300 -15.76 5.30 -7.43
CA PHE A 300 -16.33 5.59 -6.11
C PHE A 300 -17.87 5.66 -6.09
N ILE A 301 -18.52 6.48 -6.93
CA ILE A 301 -19.95 6.78 -6.76
C ILE A 301 -20.81 5.54 -6.99
N ILE A 302 -20.62 4.81 -8.09
CA ILE A 302 -21.41 3.60 -8.39
C ILE A 302 -21.17 2.53 -7.31
N PRO A 303 -19.92 2.19 -6.95
CA PRO A 303 -19.66 1.26 -5.86
C PRO A 303 -20.25 1.69 -4.52
N PHE A 304 -20.15 2.96 -4.18
CA PHE A 304 -20.71 3.48 -2.92
C PHE A 304 -22.24 3.35 -2.87
N ILE A 305 -22.92 3.71 -3.96
CA ILE A 305 -24.39 3.57 -4.06
C ILE A 305 -24.79 2.10 -3.98
N GLN A 306 -24.08 1.21 -4.70
CA GLN A 306 -24.40 -0.22 -4.71
C GLN A 306 -24.21 -0.86 -3.33
N LEU A 307 -23.13 -0.51 -2.63
CA LEU A 307 -22.91 -0.94 -1.25
C LEU A 307 -24.02 -0.42 -0.32
N GLY A 308 -24.46 0.83 -0.52
CA GLY A 308 -25.59 1.40 0.22
C GLY A 308 -26.88 0.61 0.01
N ILE A 309 -27.19 0.24 -1.25
CA ILE A 309 -28.37 -0.58 -1.58
C ILE A 309 -28.27 -1.94 -0.89
N TRP A 310 -27.15 -2.64 -1.01
CA TRP A 310 -26.96 -3.94 -0.36
C TRP A 310 -27.02 -3.83 1.17
N SER A 311 -26.42 -2.79 1.74
CA SER A 311 -26.44 -2.54 3.19
C SER A 311 -27.87 -2.41 3.72
N VAL A 312 -28.73 -1.68 2.99
CA VAL A 312 -30.15 -1.52 3.40
C VAL A 312 -30.89 -2.86 3.34
N GLN A 313 -30.60 -3.70 2.33
CA GLN A 313 -31.26 -5.00 2.15
C GLN A 313 -30.96 -5.99 3.28
N VAL A 314 -29.71 -5.97 3.81
CA VAL A 314 -29.26 -6.92 4.85
C VAL A 314 -29.22 -6.32 6.25
N PHE A 315 -29.57 -5.03 6.40
CA PHE A 315 -29.35 -4.27 7.63
C PHE A 315 -30.00 -4.90 8.87
N GLU A 316 -31.29 -5.27 8.77
CA GLU A 316 -32.01 -5.81 9.93
C GLU A 316 -31.42 -7.14 10.40
N GLU A 317 -31.01 -7.99 9.46
CA GLU A 317 -30.50 -9.32 9.75
C GLU A 317 -29.09 -9.27 10.35
N GLU A 318 -28.18 -8.49 9.74
CA GLU A 318 -26.78 -8.38 10.17
C GLU A 318 -26.64 -7.50 11.43
N PHE A 319 -27.46 -6.46 11.60
CA PHE A 319 -27.41 -5.63 12.80
C PHE A 319 -27.79 -6.42 14.06
N ARG A 320 -28.75 -7.34 13.97
CA ARG A 320 -29.14 -8.24 15.07
C ARG A 320 -28.05 -9.27 15.39
N ARG A 321 -27.19 -9.67 14.45
CA ARG A 321 -26.14 -10.69 14.62
C ARG A 321 -24.89 -10.21 15.36
N GLY A 322 -24.89 -9.05 15.96
CA GLY A 322 -23.77 -8.56 16.76
C GLY A 322 -22.77 -7.69 16.00
N TYR A 323 -23.21 -7.02 14.93
CA TYR A 323 -22.41 -6.08 14.15
C TYR A 323 -21.65 -5.05 15.01
N LEU A 324 -22.28 -4.54 16.07
CA LEU A 324 -21.65 -3.59 16.99
C LEU A 324 -20.46 -4.21 17.74
N ASN A 325 -20.51 -5.51 18.05
CA ASN A 325 -19.36 -6.21 18.67
C ASN A 325 -18.21 -6.33 17.69
N LEU A 326 -18.48 -6.67 16.42
CA LEU A 326 -17.46 -6.72 15.37
C LEU A 326 -16.81 -5.36 15.14
N LEU A 327 -17.62 -4.29 15.11
CA LEU A 327 -17.14 -2.93 15.02
C LEU A 327 -16.26 -2.57 16.24
N GLY A 328 -16.70 -2.91 17.44
CA GLY A 328 -15.93 -2.70 18.67
C GLY A 328 -14.58 -3.42 18.65
N HIS A 329 -14.55 -4.70 18.24
CA HIS A 329 -13.30 -5.46 18.09
C HIS A 329 -12.37 -4.85 17.04
N SER A 330 -12.90 -4.40 15.90
CA SER A 330 -12.11 -3.75 14.85
C SER A 330 -11.51 -2.43 15.31
N LEU A 331 -12.28 -1.59 16.02
CA LEU A 331 -11.80 -0.33 16.58
C LEU A 331 -10.75 -0.56 17.67
N PHE A 332 -10.98 -1.54 18.56
CA PHE A 332 -10.01 -1.90 19.60
C PHE A 332 -8.70 -2.38 18.99
N LEU A 333 -8.75 -3.32 18.04
CA LEU A 333 -7.57 -3.88 17.39
C LEU A 333 -6.78 -2.80 16.64
N SER A 334 -7.48 -1.98 15.85
CA SER A 334 -6.86 -0.89 15.09
C SER A 334 -6.23 0.16 16.00
N GLY A 335 -6.96 0.54 17.06
CA GLY A 335 -6.48 1.51 18.05
C GLY A 335 -5.25 0.99 18.82
N ALA A 336 -5.31 -0.25 19.29
CA ALA A 336 -4.18 -0.89 19.99
C ALA A 336 -2.95 -1.01 19.08
N ALA A 337 -3.14 -1.43 17.83
CA ALA A 337 -2.06 -1.51 16.85
C ALA A 337 -1.46 -0.14 16.53
N ALA A 338 -2.29 0.88 16.34
CA ALA A 338 -1.83 2.25 16.08
C ALA A 338 -1.02 2.81 17.25
N LEU A 339 -1.48 2.63 18.49
CA LEU A 339 -0.74 3.05 19.68
C LEU A 339 0.60 2.32 19.80
N ALA A 340 0.63 1.02 19.54
CA ALA A 340 1.85 0.22 19.58
C ALA A 340 2.86 0.68 18.49
N VAL A 341 2.39 0.91 17.25
CA VAL A 341 3.21 1.43 16.13
C VAL A 341 3.77 2.80 16.47
N ILE A 342 2.94 3.73 16.96
CA ILE A 342 3.39 5.09 17.33
C ILE A 342 4.40 5.03 18.46
N GLY A 343 4.12 4.29 19.52
CA GLY A 343 5.00 4.15 20.67
C GLY A 343 6.39 3.60 20.28
N LEU A 344 6.41 2.51 19.51
CA LEU A 344 7.67 1.90 19.08
C LEU A 344 8.41 2.77 18.05
N SER A 345 7.69 3.40 17.13
CA SER A 345 8.26 4.36 16.16
C SER A 345 8.91 5.55 16.85
N LEU A 346 8.26 6.10 17.89
CA LEU A 346 8.81 7.19 18.69
C LEU A 346 10.14 6.80 19.36
N ILE A 347 10.19 5.58 19.89
CA ILE A 347 11.41 5.03 20.49
C ILE A 347 12.52 4.91 19.43
N LEU A 348 12.22 4.37 18.25
CA LEU A 348 13.18 4.22 17.14
C LEU A 348 13.70 5.56 16.62
N VAL A 349 12.82 6.56 16.44
CA VAL A 349 13.20 7.90 15.96
C VAL A 349 14.12 8.56 17.01
N TYR A 350 13.78 8.43 18.29
CA TYR A 350 14.58 8.99 19.37
C TYR A 350 15.94 8.27 19.51
N ALA A 351 15.97 6.94 19.40
CA ALA A 351 17.20 6.16 19.39
C ALA A 351 18.15 6.59 18.27
N GLY A 352 17.61 6.77 17.04
CA GLY A 352 18.38 7.27 15.90
C GLY A 352 18.91 8.69 16.07
N ARG A 353 18.19 9.56 16.81
CA ARG A 353 18.63 10.91 17.13
C ARG A 353 19.72 10.94 18.20
N GLN A 354 19.66 10.02 19.18
CA GLN A 354 20.67 9.93 20.26
C GLN A 354 21.96 9.26 19.80
N HIS A 355 21.86 8.26 18.92
CA HIS A 355 22.97 7.44 18.44
C HIS A 355 23.00 7.40 16.91
N PRO A 356 23.53 8.44 16.23
CA PRO A 356 23.54 8.53 14.77
C PRO A 356 24.66 7.68 14.12
N ASP A 357 25.06 6.57 14.74
CA ASP A 357 26.08 5.65 14.24
C ASP A 357 25.54 4.74 13.10
N ARG A 358 26.45 4.09 12.35
CA ARG A 358 26.11 3.25 11.20
C ARG A 358 25.28 2.03 11.61
N PHE A 359 25.56 1.47 12.79
CA PHE A 359 24.89 0.28 13.28
C PHE A 359 23.43 0.57 13.64
N THR A 360 23.18 1.62 14.43
CA THR A 360 21.81 2.05 14.77
C THR A 360 21.00 2.40 13.51
N ARG A 361 21.61 3.06 12.53
CA ARG A 361 20.95 3.34 11.25
C ARG A 361 20.58 2.08 10.48
N LEU A 362 21.44 1.06 10.49
CA LEU A 362 21.15 -0.24 9.86
C LEU A 362 19.97 -0.92 10.56
N LEU A 363 19.99 -0.99 11.89
CA LEU A 363 18.91 -1.59 12.67
C LEU A 363 17.56 -0.88 12.41
N ILE A 364 17.55 0.44 12.37
CA ILE A 364 16.34 1.20 12.06
C ILE A 364 15.85 0.90 10.64
N ARG A 365 16.75 0.83 9.65
CA ARG A 365 16.37 0.44 8.28
C ARG A 365 15.73 -0.93 8.23
N LEU A 366 16.29 -1.91 8.94
CA LEU A 366 15.69 -3.24 9.05
C LEU A 366 14.32 -3.19 9.74
N SER A 367 14.18 -2.40 10.80
CA SER A 367 12.91 -2.24 11.53
C SER A 367 11.77 -1.67 10.68
N VAL A 368 12.06 -0.89 9.65
CA VAL A 368 11.04 -0.25 8.78
C VAL A 368 10.85 -0.97 7.44
N MET A 369 11.54 -2.08 7.19
CA MET A 369 11.43 -2.81 5.92
C MET A 369 10.06 -3.51 5.74
N GLY A 370 9.31 -3.72 6.81
CA GLY A 370 8.06 -4.49 6.79
C GLY A 370 6.98 -3.96 5.85
N TYR A 371 6.96 -2.67 5.54
CA TYR A 371 5.99 -2.08 4.62
C TYR A 371 6.14 -2.59 3.17
N ALA A 372 7.35 -2.92 2.77
CA ALA A 372 7.63 -3.43 1.43
C ALA A 372 7.15 -4.89 1.22
N ILE A 373 6.83 -5.60 2.31
CA ILE A 373 6.46 -7.01 2.26
C ILE A 373 4.97 -7.14 1.95
N PRO A 374 4.57 -7.93 0.93
CA PRO A 374 3.17 -8.26 0.69
C PRO A 374 2.51 -8.89 1.92
N GLY A 375 1.21 -8.59 2.14
CA GLY A 375 0.50 -9.05 3.33
C GLY A 375 0.44 -10.57 3.48
N THR A 376 0.24 -11.30 2.38
CA THR A 376 0.26 -12.78 2.35
C THR A 376 1.61 -13.36 2.73
N VAL A 377 2.70 -12.76 2.23
CA VAL A 377 4.08 -13.14 2.59
C VAL A 377 4.33 -12.94 4.08
N LEU A 378 3.93 -11.78 4.61
CA LEU A 378 4.06 -11.48 6.03
C LEU A 378 3.26 -12.47 6.88
N ALA A 379 2.05 -12.84 6.46
CA ALA A 379 1.20 -13.79 7.18
C ALA A 379 1.89 -15.16 7.30
N VAL A 380 2.42 -15.71 6.19
CA VAL A 380 3.17 -16.98 6.17
C VAL A 380 4.38 -16.90 7.11
N GLY A 381 5.22 -15.87 6.97
CA GLY A 381 6.40 -15.71 7.82
C GLY A 381 6.06 -15.56 9.30
N MET A 382 5.02 -14.80 9.64
CA MET A 382 4.56 -14.63 11.02
C MET A 382 4.06 -15.95 11.62
N VAL A 383 3.27 -16.72 10.87
CA VAL A 383 2.75 -18.01 11.38
C VAL A 383 3.88 -18.97 11.66
N ILE A 384 4.89 -19.06 10.79
CA ILE A 384 6.05 -19.95 11.02
C ILE A 384 6.83 -19.52 12.29
N VAL A 385 7.10 -18.21 12.45
CA VAL A 385 7.80 -17.68 13.63
C VAL A 385 7.00 -17.95 14.90
N ILE A 386 5.70 -17.69 14.90
CA ILE A 386 4.84 -17.89 16.07
C ILE A 386 4.69 -19.37 16.40
N ALA A 387 4.54 -20.26 15.39
CA ALA A 387 4.51 -21.69 15.60
C ALA A 387 5.81 -22.19 16.24
N PHE A 388 6.96 -21.68 15.79
CA PHE A 388 8.24 -21.99 16.41
C PHE A 388 8.30 -21.51 17.86
N MET A 389 7.86 -20.29 18.14
CA MET A 389 7.84 -19.75 19.52
C MET A 389 6.92 -20.56 20.44
N ASP A 390 5.73 -20.93 19.98
CA ASP A 390 4.80 -21.78 20.72
C ASP A 390 5.40 -23.16 21.01
N ASN A 391 6.01 -23.79 20.01
CA ASN A 391 6.65 -25.10 20.19
C ASN A 391 7.80 -25.06 21.21
N VAL A 392 8.61 -23.99 21.17
CA VAL A 392 9.67 -23.78 22.16
C VAL A 392 9.07 -23.59 23.56
N ALA A 393 8.04 -22.75 23.69
CA ALA A 393 7.39 -22.48 24.97
C ALA A 393 6.70 -23.71 25.54
N VAL A 394 6.00 -24.51 24.71
CA VAL A 394 5.39 -25.77 25.09
C VAL A 394 6.47 -26.78 25.58
N SER A 395 7.57 -26.91 24.83
CA SER A 395 8.68 -27.80 25.20
C SER A 395 9.33 -27.41 26.53
N TRP A 396 9.46 -26.12 26.79
CA TRP A 396 9.96 -25.62 28.09
C TRP A 396 8.97 -25.89 29.21
N ALA A 397 7.66 -25.67 28.98
CA ALA A 397 6.61 -25.94 29.96
C ALA A 397 6.55 -27.43 30.31
N GLU A 398 6.68 -28.30 29.32
CA GLU A 398 6.72 -29.75 29.51
C GLU A 398 7.91 -30.18 30.38
N ARG A 399 9.11 -29.63 30.11
CA ARG A 399 10.31 -29.92 30.91
C ARG A 399 10.21 -29.40 32.34
N LEU A 400 9.57 -28.24 32.58
CA LEU A 400 9.50 -27.61 33.90
C LEU A 400 8.33 -28.13 34.75
N PHE A 401 7.18 -28.42 34.11
CA PHE A 401 5.93 -28.74 34.81
C PHE A 401 5.43 -30.14 34.55
N GLY A 402 6.10 -30.93 33.69
CA GLY A 402 5.69 -32.30 33.35
C GLY A 402 4.35 -32.39 32.59
N ARG A 403 3.87 -31.29 32.02
CA ARG A 403 2.62 -31.20 31.26
C ARG A 403 2.88 -30.44 29.96
N SER A 404 2.33 -30.96 28.86
CA SER A 404 2.36 -30.30 27.55
C SER A 404 1.09 -29.45 27.38
N PRO A 405 1.15 -28.13 27.57
CA PRO A 405 0.00 -27.25 27.32
C PRO A 405 -0.28 -27.15 25.82
N ALA A 406 -1.51 -26.81 25.46
CA ALA A 406 -1.81 -26.42 24.08
C ALA A 406 -1.04 -25.13 23.69
N PRO A 407 -0.76 -24.91 22.40
CA PRO A 407 -0.22 -23.64 21.92
C PRO A 407 -1.07 -22.47 22.42
N PHE A 408 -0.43 -21.40 22.92
CA PHE A 408 -1.15 -20.32 23.59
C PHE A 408 -0.89 -18.92 22.96
N ILE A 409 0.05 -18.80 22.02
CA ILE A 409 0.30 -17.55 21.29
C ILE A 409 -0.51 -17.53 20.00
N GLN A 410 -0.58 -18.66 19.28
CA GLN A 410 -1.34 -18.78 18.04
C GLN A 410 -2.83 -18.45 18.25
N GLY A 411 -3.44 -17.77 17.27
CA GLY A 411 -4.86 -17.39 17.33
C GLY A 411 -5.18 -16.23 18.27
N THR A 412 -4.20 -15.60 18.90
CA THR A 412 -4.42 -14.46 19.80
C THR A 412 -4.38 -13.12 19.06
N VAL A 413 -5.02 -12.11 19.65
CA VAL A 413 -4.97 -10.71 19.21
C VAL A 413 -3.52 -10.17 19.19
N ILE A 414 -2.65 -10.71 20.04
CA ILE A 414 -1.24 -10.32 20.13
C ILE A 414 -0.53 -10.59 18.81
N VAL A 415 -0.79 -11.72 18.15
CA VAL A 415 -0.21 -12.06 16.85
C VAL A 415 -0.65 -11.07 15.76
N MET A 416 -1.92 -10.66 15.77
CA MET A 416 -2.41 -9.65 14.82
C MET A 416 -1.75 -8.30 15.06
N ILE A 417 -1.64 -7.84 16.31
CA ILE A 417 -0.94 -6.59 16.65
C ILE A 417 0.53 -6.69 16.24
N ALA A 418 1.19 -7.83 16.46
CA ALA A 418 2.56 -8.07 16.03
C ALA A 418 2.72 -7.97 14.51
N ALA A 419 1.83 -8.58 13.74
CA ALA A 419 1.82 -8.47 12.27
C ALA A 419 1.59 -7.02 11.80
N TYR A 420 0.67 -6.30 12.43
CA TYR A 420 0.45 -4.87 12.15
C TYR A 420 1.65 -3.99 12.52
N LEU A 421 2.35 -4.30 13.63
CA LEU A 421 3.60 -3.62 13.96
C LEU A 421 4.63 -3.78 12.83
N VAL A 422 4.86 -4.98 12.34
CA VAL A 422 5.78 -5.23 11.23
C VAL A 422 5.32 -4.46 9.99
N ARG A 423 4.05 -4.55 9.62
CA ARG A 423 3.49 -3.97 8.39
C ARG A 423 3.51 -2.44 8.40
N PHE A 424 3.11 -1.81 9.50
CA PHE A 424 2.88 -0.37 9.57
C PHE A 424 3.98 0.44 10.26
N MET A 425 5.06 -0.23 10.72
CA MET A 425 6.19 0.44 11.38
C MET A 425 6.77 1.58 10.54
N ALA A 426 6.92 1.38 9.22
CA ALA A 426 7.46 2.39 8.31
C ALA A 426 6.59 3.65 8.25
N ALA A 427 5.27 3.50 8.27
CA ALA A 427 4.34 4.63 8.21
C ALA A 427 4.47 5.50 9.48
N GLY A 428 4.47 4.87 10.67
CA GLY A 428 4.67 5.55 11.94
C GLY A 428 6.05 6.21 12.04
N TYR A 429 7.10 5.47 11.70
CA TYR A 429 8.48 5.96 11.76
C TYR A 429 8.70 7.14 10.82
N ASN A 430 8.31 7.07 9.55
CA ASN A 430 8.54 8.12 8.57
C ASN A 430 7.82 9.42 8.92
N ALA A 431 6.59 9.33 9.45
CA ALA A 431 5.84 10.49 9.90
C ALA A 431 6.54 11.19 11.08
N LEU A 432 6.92 10.42 12.12
CA LEU A 432 7.60 10.95 13.30
C LEU A 432 9.02 11.43 12.98
N HIS A 433 9.75 10.72 12.14
CA HIS A 433 11.10 11.11 11.71
C HIS A 433 11.07 12.44 10.97
N SER A 434 10.12 12.64 10.05
CA SER A 434 9.94 13.91 9.35
C SER A 434 9.56 15.06 10.29
N ALA A 435 8.75 14.80 11.30
CA ALA A 435 8.40 15.79 12.34
C ALA A 435 9.61 16.14 13.20
N MET A 436 10.38 15.15 13.63
CA MET A 436 11.55 15.33 14.50
C MET A 436 12.68 16.10 13.80
N HIS A 437 12.83 15.98 12.49
CA HIS A 437 13.79 16.78 11.71
C HIS A 437 13.50 18.27 11.69
N ARG A 438 12.28 18.71 12.01
CA ARG A 438 11.93 20.12 12.13
C ARG A 438 12.37 20.72 13.47
N ILE A 439 12.74 19.88 14.45
CA ILE A 439 13.23 20.31 15.77
C ILE A 439 14.76 20.41 15.70
N PRO A 440 15.36 21.61 15.84
CA PRO A 440 16.80 21.80 15.78
C PRO A 440 17.52 21.00 16.88
N PRO A 441 18.69 20.43 16.62
CA PRO A 441 19.49 19.73 17.63
C PRO A 441 19.88 20.61 18.84
N SER A 442 19.98 21.92 18.61
CA SER A 442 20.30 22.89 19.67
C SER A 442 19.30 22.90 20.83
N ILE A 443 18.03 22.51 20.58
CA ILE A 443 17.03 22.40 21.66
C ILE A 443 17.40 21.27 22.62
N ASP A 444 17.81 20.12 22.05
CA ASP A 444 18.26 18.97 22.87
C ASP A 444 19.53 19.28 23.65
N GLU A 445 20.46 20.03 23.03
CA GLU A 445 21.71 20.46 23.69
C GLU A 445 21.43 21.42 24.84
N ALA A 446 20.55 22.40 24.62
CA ALA A 446 20.14 23.34 25.66
C ALA A 446 19.43 22.62 26.82
N ALA A 447 18.56 21.66 26.56
CA ALA A 447 17.90 20.89 27.59
C ALA A 447 18.89 20.01 28.39
N ARG A 448 19.91 19.46 27.73
CA ARG A 448 20.98 18.70 28.40
C ARG A 448 21.83 19.57 29.31
N THR A 449 22.13 20.83 28.94
CA THR A 449 22.85 21.78 29.81
C THR A 449 22.03 22.14 31.06
N LEU A 450 20.69 22.08 30.95
CA LEU A 450 19.77 22.25 32.09
C LEU A 450 19.54 20.95 32.89
N GLY A 451 20.34 19.91 32.65
CA GLY A 451 20.26 18.64 33.36
C GLY A 451 19.15 17.68 32.94
N VAL A 452 18.36 18.01 31.91
CA VAL A 452 17.30 17.12 31.38
C VAL A 452 17.92 16.05 30.49
N LYS A 453 17.76 14.77 30.83
CA LYS A 453 18.38 13.63 30.13
C LYS A 453 17.37 12.49 29.91
N GLY A 454 17.62 11.67 28.89
CA GLY A 454 16.89 10.43 28.66
C GLY A 454 15.42 10.64 28.34
N PHE A 455 14.52 9.83 28.90
CA PHE A 455 13.09 9.87 28.60
C PHE A 455 12.42 11.20 28.98
N SER A 456 12.97 11.93 30.00
CA SER A 456 12.44 13.24 30.35
C SER A 456 12.68 14.31 29.28
N LEU A 457 13.71 14.14 28.43
CA LEU A 457 13.93 14.98 27.24
C LEU A 457 12.87 14.76 26.16
N LEU A 458 12.43 13.52 25.98
CA LEU A 458 11.38 13.18 25.04
C LEU A 458 9.99 13.67 25.49
N ARG A 459 9.75 13.70 26.80
CA ARG A 459 8.46 14.09 27.40
C ARG A 459 8.21 15.60 27.41
N ARG A 460 9.26 16.41 27.50
CA ARG A 460 9.19 17.88 27.52
C ARG A 460 9.33 18.48 26.14
#